data_29d9523a7c8bced2c819c391e511cb5d
#
_entry.id   29d9523a7c8bced2c819c391e511cb5d
#
_cell.length_a   1.000
_cell.length_b   1.000
_cell.length_c   1.000
_cell.angle_alpha   90.00
_cell.angle_beta   90.00
_cell.angle_gamma   90.00
#
_symmetry.space_group_name_H-M   'P 1'
#
loop_
_entity.id
_entity.type
_entity.pdbx_description
1 polymer ?
#
loop_
_entity_poly.entity_id
_entity_poly.type
_entity_poly.pdbx_seq_one_letter_code
_entity_poly.pdbx_strand_id
1 'polypeptide(L)'
;MKGEQRMSLDGIRIGFCMTGSFCTFEKAFAVTERLVQQGAKLVPIMSFNAASISTRFGTAEENIKRLETIAGCKVIRTIEEAEPIGPKKMCDIMVVAPCTSNTAAKLALGLTDTPATMAVKSHLRNARPVVIAISTNDALAGCAKNIGYLQNLRNYYFVPYAQDNCEKKPNSIVAEFELIPETIQSALDGIQLQPVIRVK
;
A
#
# COMPACT_ATOMS: atom_id res chain seq x y z
N MET A 1 -6.84 -30.46 -10.82
CA MET A 1 -7.00 -29.70 -9.57
C MET A 1 -5.60 -29.47 -9.03
N LYS A 2 -5.00 -28.29 -9.28
CA LYS A 2 -3.75 -27.87 -8.61
C LYS A 2 -4.16 -27.45 -7.20
N GLY A 3 -3.65 -28.16 -6.18
CA GLY A 3 -3.90 -27.82 -4.79
C GLY A 3 -3.54 -26.35 -4.56
N GLU A 4 -4.43 -25.59 -3.91
CA GLU A 4 -4.13 -24.29 -3.34
C GLU A 4 -2.99 -24.48 -2.34
N GLN A 5 -1.77 -24.28 -2.79
CA GLN A 5 -0.64 -24.10 -1.89
C GLN A 5 -0.95 -22.84 -1.10
N ARG A 6 -1.37 -23.00 0.16
CA ARG A 6 -1.62 -21.87 1.07
C ARG A 6 -0.34 -21.04 1.09
N MET A 7 -0.38 -19.86 0.47
CA MET A 7 0.74 -18.92 0.49
C MET A 7 1.03 -18.57 1.95
N SER A 8 2.21 -18.91 2.41
CA SER A 8 2.65 -18.58 3.76
C SER A 8 3.49 -17.31 3.69
N LEU A 9 3.08 -16.31 4.45
CA LEU A 9 3.87 -15.09 4.73
C LEU A 9 4.48 -15.15 6.13
N ASP A 10 4.66 -16.35 6.65
CA ASP A 10 5.13 -16.58 8.01
C ASP A 10 6.46 -15.88 8.30
N GLY A 11 6.46 -15.06 9.33
CA GLY A 11 7.60 -14.27 9.77
C GLY A 11 7.97 -13.06 8.88
N ILE A 12 7.35 -12.87 7.71
CA ILE A 12 7.60 -11.72 6.83
C ILE A 12 7.10 -10.43 7.52
N ARG A 13 7.98 -9.44 7.62
CA ARG A 13 7.68 -8.12 8.19
C ARG A 13 7.21 -7.18 7.10
N ILE A 14 5.97 -6.76 7.17
CA ILE A 14 5.32 -5.92 6.15
C ILE A 14 5.08 -4.53 6.73
N GLY A 15 5.73 -3.51 6.17
CA GLY A 15 5.34 -2.12 6.40
C GLY A 15 4.05 -1.84 5.62
N PHE A 16 2.94 -1.58 6.30
CA PHE A 16 1.65 -1.34 5.67
C PHE A 16 1.23 0.11 5.82
N CYS A 17 1.35 0.88 4.72
CA CYS A 17 1.05 2.31 4.67
C CYS A 17 -0.36 2.55 4.15
N MET A 18 -1.25 3.09 4.97
CA MET A 18 -2.57 3.57 4.55
C MET A 18 -2.53 5.07 4.22
N THR A 19 -3.08 5.44 3.06
CA THR A 19 -3.21 6.84 2.64
C THR A 19 -4.67 7.22 2.33
N GLY A 20 -4.99 8.49 2.14
CA GLY A 20 -6.32 9.07 2.24
C GLY A 20 -7.38 8.67 1.18
N SER A 21 -7.39 7.45 0.66
CA SER A 21 -8.50 6.93 -0.15
C SER A 21 -9.50 6.19 0.74
N PHE A 22 -10.24 6.95 1.55
CA PHE A 22 -11.09 6.44 2.63
C PHE A 22 -12.15 5.43 2.19
N CYS A 23 -12.69 5.56 0.98
CA CYS A 23 -13.69 4.63 0.44
C CYS A 23 -13.17 3.20 0.23
N THR A 24 -11.85 3.00 0.27
CA THR A 24 -11.21 1.67 0.14
C THR A 24 -10.62 1.16 1.46
N PHE A 25 -10.83 1.85 2.57
CA PHE A 25 -10.28 1.46 3.88
C PHE A 25 -10.77 0.09 4.33
N GLU A 26 -12.05 -0.25 4.13
CA GLU A 26 -12.57 -1.57 4.47
C GLU A 26 -11.83 -2.70 3.73
N LYS A 27 -11.52 -2.49 2.44
CA LYS A 27 -10.72 -3.44 1.67
C LYS A 27 -9.30 -3.55 2.21
N ALA A 28 -8.69 -2.43 2.60
CA ALA A 28 -7.36 -2.41 3.18
C ALA A 28 -7.32 -3.15 4.53
N PHE A 29 -8.30 -2.93 5.40
CA PHE A 29 -8.41 -3.65 6.67
C PHE A 29 -8.60 -5.15 6.48
N ALA A 30 -9.50 -5.58 5.59
CA ALA A 30 -9.71 -6.99 5.28
C ALA A 30 -8.41 -7.67 4.80
N VAL A 31 -7.62 -6.96 3.99
CA VAL A 31 -6.31 -7.47 3.55
C VAL A 31 -5.31 -7.54 4.70
N THR A 32 -5.23 -6.52 5.56
CA THR A 32 -4.32 -6.56 6.72
C THR A 32 -4.65 -7.70 7.66
N GLU A 33 -5.93 -7.97 7.92
CA GLU A 33 -6.39 -9.14 8.69
C GLU A 33 -5.94 -10.46 8.03
N ARG A 34 -6.12 -10.59 6.70
CA ARG A 34 -5.67 -11.77 5.94
C ARG A 34 -4.15 -11.95 6.00
N LEU A 35 -3.36 -10.87 5.89
CA LEU A 35 -1.90 -10.94 5.98
C LEU A 35 -1.43 -11.46 7.34
N VAL A 36 -2.04 -10.96 8.43
CA VAL A 36 -1.74 -11.44 9.80
C VAL A 36 -2.15 -12.91 9.97
N GLN A 37 -3.30 -13.33 9.44
CA GLN A 37 -3.73 -14.73 9.45
C GLN A 37 -2.79 -15.67 8.66
N GLN A 38 -2.05 -15.12 7.68
CA GLN A 38 -1.01 -15.84 6.92
C GLN A 38 0.36 -15.84 7.60
N GLY A 39 0.45 -15.32 8.84
CA GLY A 39 1.68 -15.31 9.64
C GLY A 39 2.56 -14.06 9.47
N ALA A 40 2.14 -13.07 8.69
CA ALA A 40 2.90 -11.83 8.52
C ALA A 40 2.91 -10.98 9.80
N LYS A 41 4.01 -10.23 10.02
CA LYS A 41 4.14 -9.23 11.08
C LYS A 41 3.98 -7.84 10.47
N LEU A 42 2.96 -7.09 10.88
CA LEU A 42 2.71 -5.77 10.34
C LEU A 42 3.47 -4.67 11.11
N VAL A 43 4.00 -3.73 10.36
CA VAL A 43 4.44 -2.41 10.86
C VAL A 43 3.48 -1.40 10.25
N PRO A 44 2.45 -0.97 11.00
CA PRO A 44 1.39 -0.13 10.47
C PRO A 44 1.84 1.33 10.38
N ILE A 45 1.54 1.98 9.24
CA ILE A 45 1.88 3.38 8.97
C ILE A 45 0.64 4.07 8.40
N MET A 46 0.37 5.30 8.80
CA MET A 46 -0.66 6.14 8.20
C MET A 46 -0.08 7.48 7.74
N SER A 47 -0.53 7.95 6.56
CA SER A 47 -0.27 9.33 6.15
C SER A 47 -0.99 10.31 7.09
N PHE A 48 -0.57 11.58 7.11
CA PHE A 48 -1.23 12.59 7.94
C PHE A 48 -2.74 12.63 7.71
N ASN A 49 -3.19 12.65 6.46
CA ASN A 49 -4.62 12.68 6.14
C ASN A 49 -5.35 11.42 6.62
N ALA A 50 -4.76 10.23 6.45
CA ALA A 50 -5.36 8.98 6.91
C ALA A 50 -5.50 8.93 8.43
N ALA A 51 -4.55 9.54 9.17
CA ALA A 51 -4.51 9.55 10.62
C ALA A 51 -5.29 10.71 11.28
N SER A 52 -5.77 11.70 10.52
CA SER A 52 -6.39 12.92 11.10
C SER A 52 -7.78 13.25 10.58
N ILE A 53 -8.15 12.75 9.38
CA ILE A 53 -9.41 13.15 8.75
C ILE A 53 -10.48 12.08 9.03
N SER A 54 -11.55 12.50 9.72
CA SER A 54 -12.78 11.71 9.88
C SER A 54 -13.71 11.94 8.68
N THR A 55 -14.33 10.88 8.20
CA THR A 55 -15.21 10.90 7.02
C THR A 55 -16.47 10.07 7.28
N ARG A 56 -17.37 10.03 6.31
CA ARG A 56 -18.54 9.11 6.34
C ARG A 56 -18.17 7.62 6.37
N PHE A 57 -16.89 7.28 6.14
CA PHE A 57 -16.37 5.90 6.15
C PHE A 57 -15.71 5.52 7.48
N GLY A 58 -15.86 6.36 8.51
CA GLY A 58 -15.31 6.16 9.83
C GLY A 58 -14.49 7.35 10.33
N THR A 59 -14.28 7.41 11.63
CA THR A 59 -13.43 8.43 12.24
C THR A 59 -11.95 8.06 12.14
N ALA A 60 -11.08 9.06 12.18
CA ALA A 60 -9.64 8.84 12.18
C ALA A 60 -9.20 7.96 13.37
N GLU A 61 -9.78 8.21 14.55
CA GLU A 61 -9.46 7.47 15.78
C GLU A 61 -9.86 5.98 15.67
N GLU A 62 -11.06 5.68 15.18
CA GLU A 62 -11.51 4.30 14.95
C GLU A 62 -10.62 3.57 13.98
N ASN A 63 -10.23 4.22 12.87
CA ASN A 63 -9.36 3.64 11.86
C ASN A 63 -7.95 3.35 12.43
N ILE A 64 -7.38 4.27 13.22
CA ILE A 64 -6.10 4.06 13.89
C ILE A 64 -6.21 2.87 14.85
N LYS A 65 -7.21 2.87 15.74
CA LYS A 65 -7.40 1.81 16.73
C LYS A 65 -7.59 0.44 16.06
N ARG A 66 -8.37 0.38 14.97
CA ARG A 66 -8.57 -0.87 14.21
C ARG A 66 -7.25 -1.39 13.64
N LEU A 67 -6.46 -0.53 13.00
CA LEU A 67 -5.16 -0.94 12.44
C LEU A 67 -4.18 -1.36 13.53
N GLU A 68 -4.13 -0.67 14.68
CA GLU A 68 -3.32 -1.05 15.84
C GLU A 68 -3.76 -2.42 16.39
N THR A 69 -5.06 -2.67 16.48
CA THR A 69 -5.59 -3.97 16.94
C THR A 69 -5.17 -5.12 16.01
N ILE A 70 -5.28 -4.93 14.69
CA ILE A 70 -4.88 -5.93 13.70
C ILE A 70 -3.37 -6.19 13.77
N ALA A 71 -2.56 -5.12 13.85
CA ALA A 71 -1.11 -5.21 13.82
C ALA A 71 -0.48 -5.62 15.17
N GLY A 72 -1.21 -5.47 16.27
CA GLY A 72 -0.71 -5.70 17.64
C GLY A 72 0.33 -4.67 18.10
N CYS A 73 0.48 -3.54 17.41
CA CYS A 73 1.42 -2.48 17.74
C CYS A 73 0.92 -1.10 17.29
N LYS A 74 1.58 -0.04 17.76
CA LYS A 74 1.20 1.35 17.46
C LYS A 74 1.42 1.72 16.00
N VAL A 75 0.50 2.53 15.45
CA VAL A 75 0.61 3.10 14.11
C VAL A 75 1.67 4.20 14.10
N ILE A 76 2.60 4.11 13.15
CA ILE A 76 3.57 5.17 12.83
C ILE A 76 2.81 6.31 12.14
N ARG A 77 2.86 7.52 12.71
CA ARG A 77 2.10 8.69 12.25
C ARG A 77 2.91 9.95 12.06
N THR A 78 4.20 9.90 12.40
CA THR A 78 5.11 11.03 12.21
C THR A 78 6.27 10.67 11.29
N ILE A 79 6.94 11.69 10.76
CA ILE A 79 8.11 11.50 9.89
C ILE A 79 9.27 10.92 10.70
N GLU A 80 9.43 11.38 11.94
CA GLU A 80 10.49 10.95 12.86
C GLU A 80 10.34 9.47 13.24
N GLU A 81 9.10 8.99 13.42
CA GLU A 81 8.83 7.58 13.69
C GLU A 81 9.07 6.69 12.45
N ALA A 82 8.88 7.23 11.24
CA ALA A 82 9.05 6.52 9.99
C ALA A 82 10.53 6.42 9.53
N GLU A 83 11.36 7.41 9.89
CA GLU A 83 12.76 7.46 9.47
C GLU A 83 13.56 6.19 9.88
N PRO A 84 13.41 5.62 11.09
CA PRO A 84 14.15 4.44 11.53
C PRO A 84 13.84 3.15 10.75
N ILE A 85 12.79 3.09 9.95
CA ILE A 85 12.37 1.89 9.20
C ILE A 85 13.52 1.32 8.37
N GLY A 86 14.27 2.17 7.68
CA GLY A 86 15.41 1.74 6.86
C GLY A 86 16.63 1.36 7.68
N PRO A 87 17.20 2.26 8.51
CA PRO A 87 18.39 1.98 9.34
C PRO A 87 18.23 0.74 10.21
N LYS A 88 17.06 0.54 10.81
CA LYS A 88 16.76 -0.62 11.65
C LYS A 88 16.26 -1.84 10.86
N LYS A 89 16.12 -1.73 9.52
CA LYS A 89 15.59 -2.80 8.65
C LYS A 89 14.29 -3.41 9.19
N MET A 90 13.35 -2.55 9.59
CA MET A 90 12.13 -2.97 10.30
C MET A 90 11.19 -3.82 9.43
N CYS A 91 11.23 -3.66 8.10
CA CYS A 91 10.35 -4.36 7.16
C CYS A 91 11.16 -5.11 6.10
N ASP A 92 10.63 -6.23 5.61
CA ASP A 92 11.18 -6.98 4.48
C ASP A 92 10.57 -6.48 3.17
N ILE A 93 9.34 -6.01 3.22
CA ILE A 93 8.60 -5.41 2.12
C ILE A 93 7.73 -4.26 2.63
N MET A 94 7.50 -3.23 1.79
CA MET A 94 6.61 -2.12 2.06
C MET A 94 5.37 -2.21 1.15
N VAL A 95 4.19 -2.00 1.70
CA VAL A 95 2.92 -1.94 0.95
C VAL A 95 2.28 -0.58 1.17
N VAL A 96 1.94 0.12 0.10
CA VAL A 96 1.16 1.37 0.15
C VAL A 96 -0.24 1.07 -0.37
N ALA A 97 -1.18 0.85 0.54
CA ALA A 97 -2.54 0.42 0.23
C ALA A 97 -3.57 1.01 1.22
N PRO A 98 -4.48 1.86 0.74
CA PRO A 98 -4.54 2.43 -0.60
C PRO A 98 -3.44 3.45 -0.89
N CYS A 99 -3.02 3.59 -2.17
CA CYS A 99 -2.13 4.65 -2.63
C CYS A 99 -2.94 5.69 -3.41
N THR A 100 -3.05 6.90 -2.86
CA THR A 100 -3.72 8.03 -3.51
C THR A 100 -2.84 8.67 -4.58
N SER A 101 -3.42 9.46 -5.51
CA SER A 101 -2.67 10.23 -6.50
C SER A 101 -1.64 11.16 -5.87
N ASN A 102 -2.00 11.83 -4.76
CA ASN A 102 -1.08 12.70 -4.03
C ASN A 102 0.15 11.93 -3.51
N THR A 103 -0.07 10.73 -2.96
CA THR A 103 1.03 9.89 -2.50
C THR A 103 1.86 9.37 -3.67
N ALA A 104 1.23 8.91 -4.75
CA ALA A 104 1.93 8.48 -5.96
C ALA A 104 2.78 9.61 -6.57
N ALA A 105 2.25 10.83 -6.64
CA ALA A 105 2.98 12.00 -7.12
C ALA A 105 4.20 12.30 -6.24
N LYS A 106 4.04 12.28 -4.92
CA LYS A 106 5.15 12.49 -3.98
C LYS A 106 6.23 11.43 -4.10
N LEU A 107 5.85 10.15 -4.22
CA LEU A 107 6.79 9.05 -4.42
C LEU A 107 7.55 9.21 -5.76
N ALA A 108 6.85 9.57 -6.84
CA ALA A 108 7.44 9.80 -8.15
C ALA A 108 8.44 10.97 -8.16
N LEU A 109 8.20 12.00 -7.34
CA LEU A 109 9.06 13.18 -7.21
C LEU A 109 10.12 13.02 -6.11
N GLY A 110 10.13 11.92 -5.35
CA GLY A 110 11.04 11.72 -4.23
C GLY A 110 10.76 12.61 -3.01
N LEU A 111 9.55 13.17 -2.88
CA LEU A 111 9.14 13.98 -1.74
C LEU A 111 8.85 13.11 -0.52
N THR A 112 9.36 13.51 0.64
CA THR A 112 9.32 12.71 1.88
C THR A 112 8.76 13.50 3.06
N ASP A 113 7.73 14.28 2.80
CA ASP A 113 7.08 15.23 3.71
C ASP A 113 5.87 14.61 4.43
N THR A 114 5.70 13.30 4.38
CA THR A 114 4.66 12.56 5.12
C THR A 114 5.24 11.27 5.73
N PRO A 115 4.62 10.71 6.79
CA PRO A 115 5.06 9.45 7.36
C PRO A 115 5.13 8.31 6.33
N ALA A 116 4.12 8.22 5.45
CA ALA A 116 4.07 7.20 4.41
C ALA A 116 5.21 7.33 3.38
N THR A 117 5.48 8.54 2.88
CA THR A 117 6.56 8.78 1.91
C THR A 117 7.94 8.67 2.53
N MET A 118 8.09 9.08 3.79
CA MET A 118 9.33 8.87 4.55
C MET A 118 9.58 7.37 4.78
N ALA A 119 8.57 6.60 5.17
CA ALA A 119 8.67 5.16 5.34
C ALA A 119 9.14 4.45 4.07
N VAL A 120 8.54 4.78 2.91
CA VAL A 120 8.93 4.23 1.60
C VAL A 120 10.37 4.59 1.26
N LYS A 121 10.77 5.87 1.37
CA LYS A 121 12.16 6.30 1.12
C LYS A 121 13.14 5.59 2.03
N SER A 122 12.84 5.54 3.32
CA SER A 122 13.70 4.90 4.32
C SER A 122 13.86 3.39 4.04
N HIS A 123 12.78 2.72 3.61
CA HIS A 123 12.79 1.31 3.21
C HIS A 123 13.62 1.06 1.94
N LEU A 124 13.42 1.87 0.89
CA LEU A 124 14.11 1.76 -0.40
C LEU A 124 15.63 1.91 -0.31
N ARG A 125 16.18 2.61 0.70
CA ARG A 125 17.65 2.68 0.89
C ARG A 125 18.29 1.31 1.07
N ASN A 126 17.52 0.29 1.44
CA ASN A 126 17.98 -1.09 1.57
C ASN A 126 17.74 -1.92 0.29
N ALA A 127 17.35 -1.28 -0.82
CA ALA A 127 16.98 -1.93 -2.09
C ALA A 127 15.89 -2.99 -1.95
N ARG A 128 14.98 -2.83 -0.98
CA ARG A 128 13.87 -3.74 -0.71
C ARG A 128 12.60 -3.34 -1.47
N PRO A 129 11.71 -4.31 -1.79
CA PRO A 129 10.54 -4.08 -2.63
C PRO A 129 9.47 -3.22 -1.96
N VAL A 130 8.76 -2.44 -2.78
CA VAL A 130 7.59 -1.62 -2.43
C VAL A 130 6.44 -2.02 -3.33
N VAL A 131 5.31 -2.41 -2.74
CA VAL A 131 4.07 -2.75 -3.43
C VAL A 131 3.12 -1.56 -3.38
N ILE A 132 2.58 -1.18 -4.53
CA ILE A 132 1.68 -0.03 -4.69
C ILE A 132 0.28 -0.52 -5.09
N ALA A 133 -0.72 -0.25 -4.25
CA ALA A 133 -2.13 -0.46 -4.54
C ALA A 133 -2.80 0.88 -4.89
N ILE A 134 -2.78 1.25 -6.18
CA ILE A 134 -3.38 2.50 -6.66
C ILE A 134 -4.88 2.53 -6.39
N SER A 135 -5.35 3.64 -5.83
CA SER A 135 -6.76 3.89 -5.59
C SER A 135 -7.04 5.40 -5.70
N THR A 136 -7.40 5.84 -6.91
CA THR A 136 -7.60 7.26 -7.19
C THR A 136 -8.51 7.52 -8.38
N ASN A 137 -9.22 8.66 -8.34
CA ASN A 137 -10.18 9.09 -9.35
C ASN A 137 -9.52 9.71 -10.60
N ASP A 138 -8.24 10.06 -10.55
CA ASP A 138 -7.50 10.74 -11.61
C ASP A 138 -6.35 9.91 -12.19
N ALA A 139 -6.40 8.59 -12.00
CA ALA A 139 -5.33 7.69 -12.43
C ALA A 139 -5.05 7.75 -13.93
N LEU A 140 -6.08 7.90 -14.77
CA LEU A 140 -5.98 8.03 -16.22
C LEU A 140 -5.89 9.50 -16.69
N ALA A 141 -5.78 10.45 -15.76
CA ALA A 141 -5.64 11.87 -16.01
C ALA A 141 -4.34 12.41 -15.38
N GLY A 142 -4.44 13.31 -14.41
CA GLY A 142 -3.28 13.98 -13.80
C GLY A 142 -2.27 13.03 -13.13
N CYS A 143 -2.72 11.91 -12.61
CA CYS A 143 -1.86 10.92 -11.96
C CYS A 143 -1.19 9.94 -12.93
N ALA A 144 -1.65 9.83 -14.19
CA ALA A 144 -1.16 8.84 -15.15
C ALA A 144 0.36 8.85 -15.32
N LYS A 145 0.96 10.03 -15.45
CA LYS A 145 2.41 10.22 -15.56
C LYS A 145 3.18 9.68 -14.35
N ASN A 146 2.63 9.85 -13.14
CA ASN A 146 3.26 9.43 -11.90
C ASN A 146 3.21 7.90 -11.76
N ILE A 147 2.08 7.29 -12.13
CA ILE A 147 1.92 5.83 -12.18
C ILE A 147 2.92 5.23 -13.17
N GLY A 148 2.96 5.75 -14.41
CA GLY A 148 3.89 5.27 -15.43
C GLY A 148 5.36 5.44 -15.02
N TYR A 149 5.70 6.57 -14.38
CA TYR A 149 7.05 6.79 -13.86
C TYR A 149 7.41 5.77 -12.76
N LEU A 150 6.53 5.56 -11.78
CA LEU A 150 6.77 4.60 -10.70
C LEU A 150 6.88 3.16 -11.21
N GLN A 151 6.09 2.77 -12.22
CA GLN A 151 6.19 1.44 -12.84
C GLN A 151 7.54 1.19 -13.52
N ASN A 152 8.25 2.25 -13.93
CA ASN A 152 9.58 2.16 -14.54
C ASN A 152 10.73 2.15 -13.52
N LEU A 153 10.45 2.43 -12.24
CA LEU A 153 11.47 2.44 -11.19
C LEU A 153 11.73 1.03 -10.66
N ARG A 154 12.99 0.78 -10.28
CA ARG A 154 13.37 -0.46 -9.59
C ARG A 154 12.70 -0.55 -8.22
N ASN A 155 12.40 -1.76 -7.80
CA ASN A 155 11.82 -2.10 -6.50
C ASN A 155 10.39 -1.60 -6.27
N TYR A 156 9.72 -1.03 -7.27
CA TYR A 156 8.30 -0.75 -7.22
C TYR A 156 7.51 -1.82 -7.99
N TYR A 157 6.51 -2.40 -7.34
CA TYR A 157 5.62 -3.43 -7.89
C TYR A 157 4.18 -2.99 -7.70
N PHE A 158 3.36 -3.17 -8.71
CA PHE A 158 1.98 -2.72 -8.65
C PHE A 158 1.04 -3.90 -8.41
N VAL A 159 0.12 -3.72 -7.47
CA VAL A 159 -1.04 -4.61 -7.36
C VAL A 159 -1.84 -4.48 -8.65
N PRO A 160 -2.23 -5.58 -9.30
CA PRO A 160 -3.09 -5.53 -10.48
C PRO A 160 -4.31 -4.64 -10.27
N TYR A 161 -4.66 -3.84 -11.26
CA TYR A 161 -5.70 -2.82 -11.15
C TYR A 161 -6.60 -2.75 -12.37
N ALA A 162 -7.79 -2.19 -12.19
CA ALA A 162 -8.76 -1.96 -13.26
C ALA A 162 -9.45 -0.60 -13.10
N GLN A 163 -10.14 -0.14 -14.14
CA GLN A 163 -11.07 0.98 -14.00
C GLN A 163 -12.17 0.61 -13.00
N ASP A 164 -12.51 1.56 -12.10
CA ASP A 164 -13.54 1.38 -11.10
C ASP A 164 -14.94 1.35 -11.75
N ASN A 165 -15.26 2.41 -12.48
CA ASN A 165 -16.49 2.54 -13.25
C ASN A 165 -16.23 3.45 -14.45
N CYS A 166 -16.12 2.86 -15.64
CA CYS A 166 -15.74 3.61 -16.85
C CYS A 166 -16.78 4.64 -17.30
N GLU A 167 -18.05 4.46 -16.96
CA GLU A 167 -19.11 5.41 -17.32
C GLU A 167 -19.19 6.60 -16.37
N LYS A 168 -19.22 6.33 -15.05
CA LYS A 168 -19.40 7.35 -14.01
C LYS A 168 -18.11 7.99 -13.54
N LYS A 169 -16.97 7.27 -13.67
CA LYS A 169 -15.65 7.70 -13.21
C LYS A 169 -14.58 7.32 -14.24
N PRO A 170 -14.59 7.92 -15.44
CA PRO A 170 -13.78 7.46 -16.58
C PRO A 170 -12.27 7.47 -16.32
N ASN A 171 -11.79 8.26 -15.38
CA ASN A 171 -10.37 8.37 -15.04
C ASN A 171 -9.97 7.59 -13.77
N SER A 172 -10.93 6.91 -13.12
CA SER A 172 -10.68 6.21 -11.86
C SER A 172 -10.09 4.83 -12.07
N ILE A 173 -9.03 4.53 -11.32
CA ILE A 173 -8.45 3.20 -11.19
C ILE A 173 -8.45 2.79 -9.73
N VAL A 174 -8.76 1.52 -9.48
CA VAL A 174 -8.66 0.89 -8.16
C VAL A 174 -7.92 -0.44 -8.31
N ALA A 175 -6.92 -0.66 -7.48
CA ALA A 175 -6.22 -1.93 -7.37
C ALA A 175 -7.16 -3.03 -6.87
N GLU A 176 -6.90 -4.26 -7.27
CA GLU A 176 -7.57 -5.45 -6.74
C GLU A 176 -6.91 -5.84 -5.42
N PHE A 177 -7.42 -5.29 -4.30
CA PHE A 177 -6.82 -5.45 -2.97
C PHE A 177 -6.62 -6.92 -2.58
N GLU A 178 -7.50 -7.78 -3.04
CA GLU A 178 -7.44 -9.23 -2.82
C GLU A 178 -6.15 -9.87 -3.35
N LEU A 179 -5.50 -9.22 -4.33
CA LEU A 179 -4.24 -9.67 -4.92
C LEU A 179 -2.99 -9.09 -4.22
N ILE A 180 -3.15 -8.34 -3.13
CA ILE A 180 -2.01 -7.81 -2.37
C ILE A 180 -1.10 -8.94 -1.85
N PRO A 181 -1.61 -10.05 -1.25
CA PRO A 181 -0.73 -11.12 -0.78
C PRO A 181 0.08 -11.77 -1.90
N GLU A 182 -0.54 -12.02 -3.05
CA GLU A 182 0.11 -12.59 -4.24
C GLU A 182 1.15 -11.63 -4.82
N THR A 183 0.83 -10.31 -4.82
CA THR A 183 1.78 -9.27 -5.27
C THR A 183 2.97 -9.17 -4.32
N ILE A 184 2.76 -9.28 -3.01
CA ILE A 184 3.84 -9.31 -2.01
C ILE A 184 4.79 -10.46 -2.31
N GLN A 185 4.26 -11.67 -2.51
CA GLN A 185 5.09 -12.85 -2.79
C GLN A 185 5.91 -12.67 -4.06
N SER A 186 5.28 -12.24 -5.17
CA SER A 186 5.97 -11.98 -6.43
C SER A 186 7.02 -10.89 -6.29
N ALA A 187 6.73 -9.82 -5.55
CA ALA A 187 7.64 -8.70 -5.35
C ALA A 187 8.87 -9.09 -4.50
N LEU A 188 8.72 -10.01 -3.54
CA LEU A 188 9.85 -10.57 -2.79
C LEU A 188 10.81 -11.35 -3.69
N ASP A 189 10.29 -11.98 -4.75
CA ASP A 189 11.07 -12.67 -5.79
C ASP A 189 11.57 -11.72 -6.89
N GLY A 190 11.29 -10.41 -6.78
CA GLY A 190 11.67 -9.39 -7.77
C GLY A 190 10.82 -9.41 -9.04
N ILE A 191 9.62 -9.97 -8.98
CA ILE A 191 8.73 -10.17 -10.14
C ILE A 191 7.47 -9.33 -10.02
N GLN A 192 7.09 -8.60 -11.08
CA GLN A 192 5.79 -7.94 -11.18
C GLN A 192 4.69 -8.97 -11.43
N LEU A 193 3.69 -9.05 -10.55
CA LEU A 193 2.52 -9.91 -10.74
C LEU A 193 1.76 -9.53 -12.01
N GLN A 194 1.47 -10.49 -12.86
CA GLN A 194 0.80 -10.31 -14.15
C GLN A 194 -0.56 -11.02 -14.19
N PRO A 195 -1.51 -10.54 -15.02
CA PRO A 195 -1.48 -9.27 -15.76
C PRO A 195 -1.69 -8.08 -14.81
N VAL A 196 -0.92 -7.00 -14.98
CA VAL A 196 -1.02 -5.81 -14.12
C VAL A 196 -2.28 -4.99 -14.43
N ILE A 197 -2.73 -4.98 -15.68
CA ILE A 197 -4.00 -4.38 -16.10
C ILE A 197 -5.05 -5.48 -16.19
N ARG A 198 -6.14 -5.30 -15.45
CA ARG A 198 -7.26 -6.23 -15.42
C ARG A 198 -8.44 -5.68 -16.22
N VAL A 199 -9.12 -6.58 -16.91
CA VAL A 199 -10.40 -6.30 -17.57
C VAL A 199 -11.51 -6.80 -16.64
N LYS A 200 -12.46 -5.90 -16.32
CA LYS A 200 -13.68 -6.24 -15.55
C LYS A 200 -14.83 -6.51 -16.49
#